data_e7de6ddbf559f66a713cab7d4a7e67d7
#
_entry.id   e7de6ddbf559f66a713cab7d4a7e67d7
#
_cell.length_a   1.000
_cell.length_b   1.000
_cell.length_c   1.000
_cell.angle_alpha   90.00
_cell.angle_beta   90.00
_cell.angle_gamma   90.00
#
_symmetry.space_group_name_H-M   'P 1'
#
loop_
_entity.id
_entity.type
_entity.pdbx_description
1 polymer ?
#
loop_
_entity_poly.entity_id
_entity_poly.type
_entity_poly.pdbx_seq_one_letter_code
_entity_poly.pdbx_strand_id
1 'polypeptide(L)'
;MNLVAASRVKQNFGEILALAASAPQGIERHGKLVAALVSPDWMARQSGLDERRAARVAQQQVDQRRLLAHQAIGIALLCSTAAQQRSQLARAALQVDRWQAGQLCSADYIARWREWLALPLKQLVQSMCSDAAGWGNAMRQNSPFSALGGKDAM
;
A
#
# COMPACT_ATOMS: atom_id res chain seq x y z
N MET A 1 -27.00 -13.37 -9.77
CA MET A 1 -26.74 -14.77 -10.18
C MET A 1 -28.07 -15.49 -10.19
N ASN A 2 -28.45 -16.07 -11.30
CA ASN A 2 -29.68 -16.85 -11.40
C ASN A 2 -29.48 -18.25 -10.81
N LEU A 3 -30.47 -18.76 -10.07
CA LEU A 3 -30.40 -20.10 -9.48
C LEU A 3 -31.18 -21.08 -10.35
N VAL A 4 -30.58 -22.22 -10.63
CA VAL A 4 -31.15 -23.30 -11.46
C VAL A 4 -31.02 -24.62 -10.72
N ALA A 5 -32.14 -25.38 -10.65
CA ALA A 5 -32.12 -26.70 -10.00
C ALA A 5 -31.19 -27.67 -10.75
N ALA A 6 -30.45 -28.49 -10.02
CA ALA A 6 -29.52 -29.48 -10.62
C ALA A 6 -30.18 -30.45 -11.56
N SER A 7 -31.45 -30.79 -11.32
CA SER A 7 -32.26 -31.62 -12.22
C SER A 7 -32.52 -30.96 -13.59
N ARG A 8 -32.80 -29.63 -13.58
CA ARG A 8 -33.00 -28.86 -14.81
C ARG A 8 -31.68 -28.71 -15.59
N VAL A 9 -30.53 -28.52 -14.89
CA VAL A 9 -29.21 -28.49 -15.54
C VAL A 9 -28.97 -29.80 -16.29
N LYS A 10 -29.26 -30.95 -15.67
CA LYS A 10 -29.10 -32.28 -16.30
C LYS A 10 -29.92 -32.41 -17.55
N GLN A 11 -31.14 -31.89 -17.56
CA GLN A 11 -32.08 -32.01 -18.70
C GLN A 11 -31.76 -31.02 -19.82
N ASN A 12 -31.34 -29.79 -19.49
CA ASN A 12 -31.21 -28.69 -20.43
C ASN A 12 -29.79 -28.05 -20.38
N PHE A 13 -28.77 -28.89 -20.31
CA PHE A 13 -27.38 -28.41 -20.11
C PHE A 13 -26.94 -27.39 -21.17
N GLY A 14 -27.28 -27.63 -22.46
CA GLY A 14 -26.93 -26.74 -23.56
C GLY A 14 -27.53 -25.33 -23.40
N GLU A 15 -28.81 -25.24 -22.99
CA GLU A 15 -29.47 -23.97 -22.71
C GLU A 15 -28.82 -23.24 -21.55
N ILE A 16 -28.54 -23.94 -20.46
CA ILE A 16 -27.89 -23.36 -19.26
C ILE A 16 -26.48 -22.90 -19.59
N LEU A 17 -25.74 -23.63 -20.43
CA LEU A 17 -24.42 -23.24 -20.91
C LEU A 17 -24.47 -21.95 -21.72
N ALA A 18 -25.46 -21.81 -22.62
CA ALA A 18 -25.66 -20.59 -23.37
C ALA A 18 -26.01 -19.38 -22.47
N LEU A 19 -26.82 -19.58 -21.44
CA LEU A 19 -27.11 -18.54 -20.45
C LEU A 19 -25.90 -18.15 -19.63
N ALA A 20 -25.01 -19.10 -19.30
CA ALA A 20 -23.78 -18.87 -18.58
C ALA A 20 -22.77 -18.00 -19.36
N ALA A 21 -22.87 -17.97 -20.70
CA ALA A 21 -22.05 -17.07 -21.52
C ALA A 21 -22.35 -15.59 -21.25
N SER A 22 -23.60 -15.25 -20.93
CA SER A 22 -24.00 -13.87 -20.63
C SER A 22 -24.00 -13.52 -19.14
N ALA A 23 -24.36 -14.47 -18.27
CA ALA A 23 -24.40 -14.23 -16.82
C ALA A 23 -24.17 -15.52 -16.01
N PRO A 24 -23.49 -15.45 -14.84
CA PRO A 24 -23.31 -16.59 -13.97
C PRO A 24 -24.62 -17.31 -13.61
N GLN A 25 -24.62 -18.63 -13.69
CA GLN A 25 -25.75 -19.49 -13.32
C GLN A 25 -25.38 -20.29 -12.07
N GLY A 26 -26.10 -20.10 -10.96
CA GLY A 26 -25.92 -20.89 -9.74
C GLY A 26 -26.67 -22.21 -9.84
N ILE A 27 -26.06 -23.32 -9.50
CA ILE A 27 -26.67 -24.64 -9.50
C ILE A 27 -27.04 -25.00 -8.06
N GLU A 28 -28.33 -25.18 -7.81
CA GLU A 28 -28.81 -25.55 -6.49
C GLU A 28 -29.28 -27.01 -6.44
N ARG A 29 -29.08 -27.62 -5.29
CA ARG A 29 -29.63 -28.94 -4.94
C ARG A 29 -30.18 -28.91 -3.51
N HIS A 30 -31.45 -29.28 -3.38
CA HIS A 30 -32.13 -29.25 -2.06
C HIS A 30 -32.06 -27.87 -1.38
N GLY A 31 -32.23 -26.78 -2.14
CA GLY A 31 -32.17 -25.41 -1.61
C GLY A 31 -30.78 -24.91 -1.26
N LYS A 32 -29.71 -25.68 -1.57
CA LYS A 32 -28.32 -25.27 -1.33
C LYS A 32 -27.57 -25.04 -2.63
N LEU A 33 -26.84 -23.95 -2.74
CA LEU A 33 -25.93 -23.69 -3.85
C LEU A 33 -24.78 -24.71 -3.79
N VAL A 34 -24.62 -25.53 -4.82
CA VAL A 34 -23.63 -26.60 -4.90
C VAL A 34 -22.56 -26.35 -5.95
N ALA A 35 -22.84 -25.53 -6.96
CA ALA A 35 -21.89 -25.16 -8.02
C ALA A 35 -22.33 -23.86 -8.71
N ALA A 36 -21.43 -23.30 -9.51
CA ALA A 36 -21.74 -22.22 -10.43
C ALA A 36 -21.16 -22.52 -11.80
N LEU A 37 -21.92 -22.18 -12.85
CA LEU A 37 -21.48 -22.23 -14.23
C LEU A 37 -21.21 -20.79 -14.68
N VAL A 38 -20.01 -20.52 -15.15
CA VAL A 38 -19.57 -19.19 -15.56
C VAL A 38 -18.81 -19.26 -16.88
N SER A 39 -18.81 -18.17 -17.65
CA SER A 39 -17.98 -18.09 -18.85
C SER A 39 -16.50 -17.91 -18.50
N PRO A 40 -15.56 -18.32 -19.41
CA PRO A 40 -14.14 -18.03 -19.25
C PRO A 40 -13.85 -16.54 -19.08
N ASP A 41 -14.54 -15.67 -19.80
CA ASP A 41 -14.40 -14.21 -19.70
C ASP A 41 -14.83 -13.67 -18.33
N TRP A 42 -15.88 -14.22 -17.75
CA TRP A 42 -16.29 -13.86 -16.41
C TRP A 42 -15.24 -14.26 -15.39
N MET A 43 -14.68 -15.47 -15.51
CA MET A 43 -13.63 -15.98 -14.64
C MET A 43 -12.36 -15.13 -14.74
N ALA A 44 -11.93 -14.75 -15.95
CA ALA A 44 -10.77 -13.89 -16.18
C ALA A 44 -10.95 -12.49 -15.54
N ARG A 45 -12.16 -11.91 -15.66
CA ARG A 45 -12.46 -10.62 -15.01
C ARG A 45 -12.40 -10.73 -13.49
N GLN A 46 -12.85 -11.83 -12.91
CA GLN A 46 -12.85 -12.05 -11.46
C GLN A 46 -11.42 -12.20 -10.93
N SER A 47 -10.58 -12.97 -11.62
CA SER A 47 -9.14 -13.11 -11.29
C SER A 47 -8.43 -11.75 -11.32
N GLY A 48 -8.66 -10.93 -12.32
CA GLY A 48 -8.07 -9.58 -12.40
C GLY A 48 -8.54 -8.63 -11.29
N LEU A 49 -9.76 -8.80 -10.78
CA LEU A 49 -10.23 -8.04 -9.61
C LEU A 49 -9.54 -8.51 -8.32
N ASP A 50 -9.34 -9.79 -8.16
CA ASP A 50 -8.66 -10.36 -6.98
C ASP A 50 -7.18 -9.99 -6.96
N GLU A 51 -6.49 -10.03 -8.10
CA GLU A 51 -5.12 -9.53 -8.24
C GLU A 51 -4.99 -8.05 -7.86
N ARG A 52 -5.91 -7.20 -8.32
CA ARG A 52 -5.94 -5.77 -7.95
C ARG A 52 -6.20 -5.56 -6.46
N ARG A 53 -7.05 -6.39 -5.84
CA ARG A 53 -7.30 -6.36 -4.39
C ARG A 53 -6.06 -6.78 -3.63
N ALA A 54 -5.42 -7.88 -4.02
CA ALA A 54 -4.18 -8.36 -3.43
C ALA A 54 -3.05 -7.32 -3.53
N ALA A 55 -2.89 -6.68 -4.69
CA ALA A 55 -1.91 -5.61 -4.89
C ALA A 55 -2.17 -4.39 -3.98
N ARG A 56 -3.44 -3.99 -3.81
CA ARG A 56 -3.80 -2.89 -2.88
C ARG A 56 -3.49 -3.24 -1.43
N VAL A 57 -3.81 -4.46 -1.00
CA VAL A 57 -3.52 -4.93 0.37
C VAL A 57 -2.00 -4.96 0.59
N ALA A 58 -1.23 -5.48 -0.35
CA ALA A 58 0.23 -5.50 -0.29
C ALA A 58 0.81 -4.08 -0.20
N GLN A 59 0.30 -3.13 -1.00
CA GLN A 59 0.73 -1.74 -0.93
C GLN A 59 0.42 -1.10 0.43
N GLN A 60 -0.79 -1.31 0.96
CA GLN A 60 -1.16 -0.82 2.29
C GLN A 60 -0.23 -1.35 3.39
N GLN A 61 0.15 -2.62 3.33
CA GLN A 61 1.11 -3.21 4.28
C GLN A 61 2.50 -2.57 4.18
N VAL A 62 2.96 -2.25 2.98
CA VAL A 62 4.23 -1.53 2.76
C VAL A 62 4.16 -0.14 3.37
N ASP A 63 3.08 0.60 3.12
CA ASP A 63 2.89 1.96 3.61
C ASP A 63 2.77 1.99 5.14
N GLN A 64 2.09 1.01 5.73
CA GLN A 64 1.99 0.87 7.18
C GLN A 64 3.35 0.55 7.83
N ARG A 65 4.14 -0.33 7.23
CA ARG A 65 5.51 -0.60 7.71
C ARG A 65 6.39 0.65 7.67
N ARG A 66 6.29 1.45 6.60
CA ARG A 66 7.01 2.73 6.50
C ARG A 66 6.57 3.72 7.58
N LEU A 67 5.27 3.81 7.87
CA LEU A 67 4.75 4.65 8.94
C LEU A 67 5.29 4.22 10.30
N LEU A 68 5.24 2.93 10.63
CA LEU A 68 5.78 2.39 11.90
C LEU A 68 7.28 2.69 12.05
N ALA A 69 8.06 2.53 10.97
CA ALA A 69 9.47 2.87 10.96
C ALA A 69 9.70 4.37 11.26
N HIS A 70 8.90 5.27 10.67
CA HIS A 70 9.01 6.70 10.91
C HIS A 70 8.55 7.09 12.33
N GLN A 71 7.56 6.42 12.88
CA GLN A 71 7.17 6.60 14.28
C GLN A 71 8.31 6.20 15.22
N ALA A 72 8.99 5.07 14.97
CA ALA A 72 10.16 4.65 15.74
C ALA A 72 11.31 5.68 15.64
N ILE A 73 11.59 6.19 14.44
CA ILE A 73 12.57 7.27 14.23
C ILE A 73 12.16 8.54 15.00
N GLY A 74 10.90 8.93 14.93
CA GLY A 74 10.37 10.09 15.63
C GLY A 74 10.52 9.98 17.15
N ILE A 75 10.18 8.82 17.71
CA ILE A 75 10.38 8.54 19.15
C ILE A 75 11.87 8.62 19.51
N ALA A 76 12.74 7.97 18.73
CA ALA A 76 14.17 8.00 18.96
C ALA A 76 14.73 9.43 18.91
N LEU A 77 14.29 10.25 17.96
CA LEU A 77 14.67 11.66 17.88
C LEU A 77 14.23 12.45 19.12
N LEU A 78 12.97 12.29 19.54
CA LEU A 78 12.44 13.02 20.70
C LEU A 78 13.08 12.61 22.02
N CYS A 79 13.50 11.35 22.15
CA CYS A 79 14.17 10.82 23.35
C CYS A 79 15.69 11.01 23.35
N SER A 80 16.28 11.49 22.25
CA SER A 80 17.72 11.70 22.11
C SER A 80 18.18 12.99 22.80
N THR A 81 19.46 13.05 23.17
CA THR A 81 20.10 14.31 23.65
C THR A 81 20.14 15.35 22.52
N ALA A 82 20.22 16.63 22.88
CA ALA A 82 20.33 17.72 21.92
C ALA A 82 21.50 17.56 20.93
N ALA A 83 22.61 16.98 21.38
CA ALA A 83 23.75 16.69 20.52
C ALA A 83 23.45 15.60 19.50
N GLN A 84 22.79 14.52 19.92
CA GLN A 84 22.37 13.42 19.06
C GLN A 84 21.29 13.88 18.05
N GLN A 85 20.32 14.68 18.49
CA GLN A 85 19.31 15.27 17.60
C GLN A 85 19.97 16.09 16.48
N ARG A 86 20.89 17.00 16.83
CA ARG A 86 21.63 17.80 15.84
C ARG A 86 22.40 16.92 14.85
N SER A 87 23.08 15.90 15.34
CA SER A 87 23.84 14.96 14.51
C SER A 87 22.93 14.21 13.53
N GLN A 88 21.79 13.70 13.99
CA GLN A 88 20.84 12.96 13.14
C GLN A 88 20.19 13.87 12.09
N LEU A 89 19.79 15.08 12.46
CA LEU A 89 19.22 16.06 11.53
C LEU A 89 20.25 16.51 10.49
N ALA A 90 21.51 16.73 10.88
CA ALA A 90 22.58 17.06 9.94
C ALA A 90 22.84 15.93 8.93
N ARG A 91 22.80 14.67 9.38
CA ARG A 91 22.92 13.50 8.47
C ARG A 91 21.73 13.43 7.51
N ALA A 92 20.52 13.69 7.96
CA ALA A 92 19.33 13.72 7.11
C ALA A 92 19.44 14.86 6.07
N ALA A 93 19.86 16.06 6.47
CA ALA A 93 20.09 17.18 5.56
C ALA A 93 21.14 16.84 4.49
N LEU A 94 22.27 16.26 4.91
CA LEU A 94 23.33 15.81 3.99
C LEU A 94 22.81 14.78 2.98
N GLN A 95 21.89 13.89 3.39
CA GLN A 95 21.28 12.92 2.48
C GLN A 95 20.39 13.62 1.44
N VAL A 96 19.63 14.64 1.83
CA VAL A 96 18.82 15.46 0.92
C VAL A 96 19.71 16.19 -0.09
N ASP A 97 20.86 16.74 0.34
CA ASP A 97 21.82 17.40 -0.52
C ASP A 97 22.46 16.42 -1.52
N ARG A 98 22.77 15.19 -1.10
CA ARG A 98 23.23 14.12 -2.00
C ARG A 98 22.18 13.77 -3.06
N TRP A 99 20.91 13.72 -2.68
CA TRP A 99 19.84 13.48 -3.66
C TRP A 99 19.74 14.58 -4.70
N GLN A 100 19.94 15.83 -4.29
CA GLN A 100 19.95 16.96 -5.23
C GLN A 100 21.17 16.90 -6.15
N ALA A 101 22.37 16.71 -5.63
CA ALA A 101 23.60 16.66 -6.41
C ALA A 101 23.59 15.49 -7.42
N GLY A 102 23.08 14.33 -7.01
CA GLY A 102 23.00 13.14 -7.85
C GLY A 102 21.72 13.02 -8.69
N GLN A 103 20.79 13.99 -8.60
CA GLN A 103 19.47 13.93 -9.25
C GLN A 103 18.69 12.63 -8.94
N LEU A 104 18.84 12.13 -7.71
CA LEU A 104 18.29 10.85 -7.26
C LEU A 104 16.83 10.93 -6.76
N CYS A 105 16.31 12.14 -6.62
CA CYS A 105 14.96 12.42 -6.14
C CYS A 105 14.39 13.65 -6.85
N SER A 106 13.08 13.73 -7.02
CA SER A 106 12.46 14.90 -7.66
C SER A 106 12.59 16.15 -6.79
N ALA A 107 12.60 17.32 -7.45
CA ALA A 107 12.77 18.61 -6.79
C ALA A 107 11.72 18.87 -5.70
N ASP A 108 10.47 18.42 -5.92
CA ASP A 108 9.37 18.60 -4.96
C ASP A 108 9.62 17.88 -3.61
N TYR A 109 10.13 16.64 -3.67
CA TYR A 109 10.49 15.88 -2.47
C TYR A 109 11.68 16.52 -1.74
N ILE A 110 12.69 16.99 -2.48
CA ILE A 110 13.85 17.69 -1.93
C ILE A 110 13.43 18.97 -1.22
N ALA A 111 12.61 19.79 -1.89
CA ALA A 111 12.08 21.03 -1.31
C ALA A 111 11.27 20.76 -0.05
N ARG A 112 10.38 19.77 -0.10
CA ARG A 112 9.54 19.40 1.05
C ARG A 112 10.34 18.85 2.23
N TRP A 113 11.36 18.02 2.00
CA TRP A 113 12.24 17.57 3.07
C TRP A 113 13.03 18.71 3.71
N ARG A 114 13.49 19.69 2.91
CA ARG A 114 14.17 20.89 3.44
C ARG A 114 13.23 21.71 4.31
N GLU A 115 12.00 21.94 3.87
CA GLU A 115 10.98 22.60 4.68
C GLU A 115 10.77 21.86 6.02
N TRP A 116 10.57 20.56 5.98
CA TRP A 116 10.34 19.77 7.19
C TRP A 116 11.55 19.74 8.13
N LEU A 117 12.76 19.60 7.61
CA LEU A 117 13.99 19.62 8.40
C LEU A 117 14.28 20.99 9.06
N ALA A 118 13.72 22.08 8.54
CA ALA A 118 13.79 23.40 9.12
C ALA A 118 12.76 23.64 10.24
N LEU A 119 11.76 22.75 10.41
CA LEU A 119 10.75 22.86 11.46
C LEU A 119 11.32 22.57 12.84
N PRO A 120 10.71 23.09 13.92
CA PRO A 120 10.95 22.61 15.27
C PRO A 120 10.76 21.09 15.36
N LEU A 121 11.62 20.40 16.13
CA LEU A 121 11.69 18.94 16.17
C LEU A 121 10.32 18.24 16.34
N LYS A 122 9.46 18.76 17.22
CA LYS A 122 8.11 18.18 17.42
C LYS A 122 7.24 18.26 16.17
N GLN A 123 7.32 19.37 15.43
CA GLN A 123 6.57 19.55 14.19
C GLN A 123 7.12 18.68 13.06
N LEU A 124 8.44 18.54 12.96
CA LEU A 124 9.08 17.61 12.04
C LEU A 124 8.57 16.18 12.28
N VAL A 125 8.63 15.71 13.53
CA VAL A 125 8.16 14.36 13.89
C VAL A 125 6.67 14.20 13.59
N GLN A 126 5.85 15.19 13.88
CA GLN A 126 4.42 15.18 13.54
C GLN A 126 4.20 15.07 12.03
N SER A 127 4.93 15.84 11.22
CA SER A 127 4.82 15.78 9.74
C SER A 127 5.26 14.44 9.19
N MET A 128 6.33 13.85 9.72
CA MET A 128 6.82 12.52 9.32
C MET A 128 5.84 11.39 9.65
N CYS A 129 5.09 11.51 10.75
CA CYS A 129 4.23 10.46 11.30
C CYS A 129 2.74 10.65 10.96
N SER A 130 2.37 11.72 10.26
CA SER A 130 1.00 12.01 9.82
C SER A 130 0.89 11.99 8.30
N ASP A 131 -0.30 12.27 7.80
CA ASP A 131 -0.52 12.53 6.38
C ASP A 131 -0.60 14.06 6.12
N ALA A 132 0.46 14.77 6.51
CA ALA A 132 0.54 16.22 6.42
C ALA A 132 0.26 16.71 4.98
N ALA A 133 -0.90 17.32 4.78
CA ALA A 133 -1.38 17.86 3.50
C ALA A 133 -1.30 16.85 2.33
N GLY A 134 -1.53 15.55 2.60
CA GLY A 134 -1.47 14.49 1.59
C GLY A 134 -0.05 14.04 1.20
N TRP A 135 0.99 14.60 1.83
CA TRP A 135 2.39 14.28 1.52
C TRP A 135 2.97 13.14 2.35
N GLY A 136 2.36 12.81 3.50
CA GLY A 136 2.95 11.89 4.48
C GLY A 136 3.41 10.57 3.89
N ASN A 137 2.56 9.91 3.14
CA ASN A 137 2.89 8.60 2.55
C ASN A 137 4.00 8.69 1.50
N ALA A 138 3.93 9.70 0.63
CA ALA A 138 4.92 9.95 -0.41
C ALA A 138 6.31 10.28 0.18
N MET A 139 6.36 11.10 1.23
CA MET A 139 7.60 11.49 1.91
C MET A 139 8.24 10.33 2.66
N ARG A 140 7.44 9.43 3.25
CA ARG A 140 7.95 8.19 3.89
C ARG A 140 8.53 7.20 2.89
N GLN A 141 8.13 7.26 1.64
CA GLN A 141 8.69 6.43 0.57
C GLN A 141 10.15 6.83 0.26
N ASN A 142 10.43 8.11 0.25
CA ASN A 142 11.75 8.70 -0.02
C ASN A 142 12.21 9.48 1.21
N SER A 143 12.63 8.76 2.27
CA SER A 143 13.00 9.37 3.54
C SER A 143 14.51 9.48 3.71
N PRO A 144 15.05 10.65 4.13
CA PRO A 144 16.47 10.79 4.41
C PRO A 144 16.89 10.07 5.70
N PHE A 145 15.92 9.58 6.49
CA PHE A 145 16.16 8.84 7.71
C PHE A 145 16.22 7.31 7.48
N SER A 146 15.81 6.80 6.33
CA SER A 146 15.80 5.35 6.04
C SER A 146 17.21 4.74 6.01
N ALA A 147 18.23 5.52 5.71
CA ALA A 147 19.62 5.09 5.79
C ALA A 147 20.16 4.95 7.23
N LEU A 148 19.41 5.41 8.25
CA LEU A 148 19.81 5.35 9.65
C LEU A 148 19.36 4.07 10.37
N GLY A 149 18.40 3.33 9.79
CA GLY A 149 17.82 2.10 10.37
C GLY A 149 18.43 0.80 9.88
N GLY A 150 19.45 0.82 9.02
CA GLY A 150 19.86 -0.36 8.25
C GLY A 150 21.19 -1.02 8.61
N LYS A 151 21.96 -0.57 9.61
CA LYS A 151 23.30 -1.16 9.90
C LYS A 151 23.68 -1.40 11.35
N ASP A 152 22.87 -1.03 12.32
CA ASP A 152 23.20 -1.25 13.74
C ASP A 152 22.21 -2.16 14.49
N ALA A 153 21.52 -3.05 13.76
CA ALA A 153 20.69 -4.11 14.34
C ALA A 153 21.21 -5.48 13.85
N MET A 154 22.44 -5.81 14.23
CA MET A 154 22.94 -7.19 14.35
C MET A 154 23.77 -7.31 15.61
#